data_44df2759eac15ea2418f22ff5664cfca
#
_entry.id   44df2759eac15ea2418f22ff5664cfca
#
_cell.length_a   1.000
_cell.length_b   1.000
_cell.length_c   1.000
_cell.angle_alpha   90.00
_cell.angle_beta   90.00
_cell.angle_gamma   90.00
#
_symmetry.space_group_name_H-M   'P 1'
#
loop_
_entity.id
_entity.type
_entity.pdbx_description
1 polymer ?
#
loop_
_entity_poly.entity_id
_entity_poly.type
_entity_poly.pdbx_seq_one_letter_code
_entity_poly.pdbx_strand_id
1 'polypeptide(L)'
;LEQIPKAPPIEDEKSYPLVHVPFDDVRKCAFRVLVYKQRIAVEFFHAVTDGTGGLIFLKTLVAEYLCQKYGVSIPAEHGVLGRLEDPGEEELEDSFLRYAGQMHASRKEATAYQLSGTLEPDGFLNLTTLMIPAEQTRACAKAHGVSVTELLAAAMTKAICQIQAEQTPRRGHRRPVK
;
A
#
# COMPACT_ATOMS: atom_id res chain seq x y z
N LEU A 1 -24.51 3.25 -0.34
CA LEU A 1 -23.79 3.39 0.94
C LEU A 1 -24.74 2.99 2.05
N GLU A 2 -24.44 1.90 2.75
CA GLU A 2 -25.17 1.51 3.95
C GLU A 2 -24.50 2.18 5.16
N GLN A 3 -25.31 2.78 6.01
CA GLN A 3 -24.83 3.35 7.25
C GLN A 3 -24.40 2.22 8.19
N ILE A 4 -23.16 2.21 8.63
CA ILE A 4 -22.68 1.21 9.60
C ILE A 4 -23.43 1.43 10.92
N PRO A 5 -24.18 0.43 11.43
CA PRO A 5 -25.02 0.60 12.62
C PRO A 5 -24.23 0.81 13.91
N LYS A 6 -22.94 0.50 13.89
CA LYS A 6 -22.03 0.68 15.01
C LYS A 6 -20.64 1.04 14.50
N ALA A 7 -20.01 2.04 15.12
CA ALA A 7 -18.63 2.41 14.78
C ALA A 7 -17.70 1.17 14.86
N PRO A 8 -16.78 1.01 13.88
CA PRO A 8 -15.81 -0.07 13.94
C PRO A 8 -14.95 0.05 15.20
N PRO A 9 -14.52 -1.06 15.78
CA PRO A 9 -13.69 -1.04 16.97
C PRO A 9 -12.33 -0.39 16.66
N ILE A 10 -11.83 0.40 17.61
CA ILE A 10 -10.45 0.85 17.62
C ILE A 10 -9.67 -0.20 18.41
N GLU A 11 -8.63 -0.76 17.81
CA GLU A 11 -7.84 -1.82 18.41
C GLU A 11 -6.44 -1.33 18.79
N ASP A 12 -5.87 -1.97 19.81
CA ASP A 12 -4.45 -1.77 20.11
C ASP A 12 -3.58 -2.42 19.01
N GLU A 13 -2.55 -1.70 18.58
CA GLU A 13 -1.62 -2.24 17.61
C GLU A 13 -0.81 -3.39 18.21
N LYS A 14 -0.86 -4.54 17.56
CA LYS A 14 -0.10 -5.74 17.94
C LYS A 14 1.34 -5.65 17.40
N SER A 15 2.18 -6.58 17.84
CA SER A 15 3.59 -6.67 17.42
C SER A 15 3.77 -6.91 15.91
N TYR A 16 2.74 -7.40 15.24
CA TYR A 16 2.77 -7.70 13.80
C TYR A 16 1.88 -6.71 13.05
N PRO A 17 2.42 -5.95 12.10
CA PRO A 17 1.59 -5.22 11.15
C PRO A 17 0.92 -6.18 10.17
N LEU A 18 -0.18 -5.75 9.57
CA LEU A 18 -0.86 -6.46 8.48
C LEU A 18 -1.32 -7.89 8.85
N VAL A 19 -1.95 -8.03 9.99
CA VAL A 19 -2.62 -9.30 10.37
C VAL A 19 -3.79 -9.52 9.41
N HIS A 20 -3.94 -10.74 8.93
CA HIS A 20 -5.05 -11.13 8.06
C HIS A 20 -6.41 -10.70 8.65
N VAL A 21 -7.21 -10.01 7.83
CA VAL A 21 -8.59 -9.67 8.18
C VAL A 21 -9.49 -10.80 7.70
N PRO A 22 -10.18 -11.52 8.59
CA PRO A 22 -11.08 -12.59 8.19
C PRO A 22 -12.16 -12.10 7.22
N PHE A 23 -12.53 -12.92 6.25
CA PHE A 23 -13.51 -12.55 5.22
C PHE A 23 -14.87 -12.10 5.79
N ASP A 24 -15.30 -12.72 6.87
CA ASP A 24 -16.54 -12.33 7.58
C ASP A 24 -16.47 -10.94 8.22
N ASP A 25 -15.28 -10.51 8.62
CA ASP A 25 -15.05 -9.16 9.14
C ASP A 25 -14.93 -8.14 8.02
N VAL A 26 -14.29 -8.49 6.89
CA VAL A 26 -14.26 -7.65 5.69
C VAL A 26 -15.67 -7.30 5.20
N ARG A 27 -16.63 -8.23 5.27
CA ARG A 27 -18.04 -7.98 4.91
C ARG A 27 -18.74 -6.98 5.82
N LYS A 28 -18.28 -6.82 7.05
CA LYS A 28 -18.83 -5.84 8.01
C LYS A 28 -18.12 -4.50 7.90
N CYS A 29 -16.80 -4.53 7.88
CA CYS A 29 -15.95 -3.34 7.72
C CYS A 29 -14.62 -3.76 7.10
N ALA A 30 -14.34 -3.23 5.92
CA ALA A 30 -13.15 -3.59 5.15
C ALA A 30 -11.89 -2.81 5.55
N PHE A 31 -11.92 -2.13 6.67
CA PHE A 31 -10.75 -1.48 7.27
C PHE A 31 -10.81 -1.58 8.80
N ARG A 32 -9.68 -1.36 9.45
CA ARG A 32 -9.59 -1.19 10.90
C ARG A 32 -8.61 -0.09 11.26
N VAL A 33 -8.86 0.54 12.41
CA VAL A 33 -8.01 1.57 12.98
C VAL A 33 -7.28 1.00 14.17
N LEU A 34 -5.96 1.14 14.18
CA LEU A 34 -5.08 0.66 15.24
C LEU A 34 -4.43 1.86 15.92
N VAL A 35 -4.28 1.79 17.23
CA VAL A 35 -3.64 2.86 18.01
C VAL A 35 -2.52 2.29 18.87
N TYR A 36 -1.38 2.95 18.86
CA TYR A 36 -0.29 2.65 19.77
C TYR A 36 0.39 3.95 20.20
N LYS A 37 0.28 4.30 21.49
CA LYS A 37 0.83 5.55 22.05
C LYS A 37 0.36 6.78 21.25
N GLN A 38 1.25 7.39 20.47
CA GLN A 38 0.99 8.58 19.66
C GLN A 38 0.79 8.26 18.16
N ARG A 39 0.71 6.98 17.81
CA ARG A 39 0.55 6.53 16.43
C ARG A 39 -0.87 6.05 16.18
N ILE A 40 -1.43 6.50 15.08
CA ILE A 40 -2.67 5.99 14.50
C ILE A 40 -2.27 5.27 13.21
N ALA A 41 -2.68 4.03 13.05
CA ALA A 41 -2.52 3.26 11.83
C ALA A 41 -3.88 2.81 11.31
N VAL A 42 -4.00 2.69 10.00
CA VAL A 42 -5.19 2.16 9.34
C VAL A 42 -4.76 1.03 8.43
N GLU A 43 -5.45 -0.08 8.53
CA GLU A 43 -5.28 -1.23 7.64
C GLU A 43 -6.54 -1.41 6.81
N PHE A 44 -6.37 -1.58 5.50
CA PHE A 44 -7.46 -1.76 4.56
C PHE A 44 -7.39 -3.13 3.90
N PHE A 45 -8.54 -3.72 3.62
CA PHE A 45 -8.62 -4.75 2.61
C PHE A 45 -8.41 -4.09 1.24
N HIS A 46 -7.34 -4.46 0.54
CA HIS A 46 -6.83 -3.73 -0.63
C HIS A 46 -7.81 -3.63 -1.81
N ALA A 47 -8.90 -4.41 -1.80
CA ALA A 47 -9.94 -4.29 -2.82
C ALA A 47 -10.81 -3.01 -2.71
N VAL A 48 -10.79 -2.31 -1.56
CA VAL A 48 -11.61 -1.10 -1.35
C VAL A 48 -10.86 0.19 -1.66
N THR A 49 -9.53 0.18 -1.61
CA THR A 49 -8.72 1.37 -1.88
C THR A 49 -7.28 1.01 -2.21
N ASP A 50 -6.62 1.88 -2.95
CA ASP A 50 -5.18 1.86 -3.15
C ASP A 50 -4.43 2.64 -2.06
N GLY A 51 -3.09 2.72 -2.20
CA GLY A 51 -2.26 3.46 -1.25
C GLY A 51 -2.58 4.96 -1.18
N THR A 52 -3.01 5.57 -2.28
CA THR A 52 -3.37 6.99 -2.33
C THR A 52 -4.68 7.24 -1.60
N GLY A 53 -5.71 6.48 -1.89
CA GLY A 53 -7.00 6.59 -1.22
C GLY A 53 -6.89 6.29 0.29
N GLY A 54 -6.11 5.25 0.66
CA GLY A 54 -5.83 4.94 2.06
C GLY A 54 -5.11 6.07 2.80
N LEU A 55 -4.18 6.77 2.13
CA LEU A 55 -3.50 7.92 2.71
C LEU A 55 -4.43 9.14 2.88
N ILE A 56 -5.31 9.39 1.93
CA ILE A 56 -6.33 10.44 2.00
C ILE A 56 -7.25 10.18 3.19
N PHE A 57 -7.74 8.94 3.34
CA PHE A 57 -8.55 8.55 4.48
C PHE A 57 -7.81 8.76 5.81
N LEU A 58 -6.56 8.31 5.93
CA LEU A 58 -5.78 8.48 7.15
C LEU A 58 -5.55 9.97 7.48
N LYS A 59 -5.24 10.81 6.50
CA LYS A 59 -5.08 12.26 6.70
C LYS A 59 -6.37 12.89 7.20
N THR A 60 -7.50 12.55 6.60
CA THR A 60 -8.82 13.06 6.98
C THR A 60 -9.17 12.62 8.40
N LEU A 61 -8.95 11.35 8.75
CA LEU A 61 -9.16 10.81 10.10
C LEU A 61 -8.33 11.56 11.14
N VAL A 62 -7.04 11.79 10.85
CA VAL A 62 -6.14 12.51 11.77
C VAL A 62 -6.54 13.98 11.88
N ALA A 63 -6.90 14.63 10.77
CA ALA A 63 -7.38 16.00 10.78
C ALA A 63 -8.62 16.14 11.66
N GLU A 64 -9.62 15.30 11.52
CA GLU A 64 -10.82 15.28 12.36
C GLU A 64 -10.49 15.01 13.83
N TYR A 65 -9.60 14.08 14.12
CA TYR A 65 -9.14 13.84 15.49
C TYR A 65 -8.52 15.09 16.12
N LEU A 66 -7.66 15.80 15.38
CA LEU A 66 -7.02 17.01 15.88
C LEU A 66 -8.02 18.16 16.04
N CYS A 67 -8.96 18.33 15.11
CA CYS A 67 -10.05 19.32 15.23
C CYS A 67 -10.88 19.08 16.48
N GLN A 68 -11.29 17.84 16.74
CA GLN A 68 -12.12 17.50 17.90
C GLN A 68 -11.36 17.60 19.22
N LYS A 69 -10.09 17.19 19.23
CA LYS A 69 -9.28 17.16 20.46
C LYS A 69 -8.76 18.52 20.88
N TYR A 70 -8.35 19.32 19.92
CA TYR A 70 -7.66 20.59 20.19
C TYR A 70 -8.44 21.83 19.76
N GLY A 71 -9.61 21.68 19.14
CA GLY A 71 -10.42 22.80 18.66
C GLY A 71 -9.76 23.57 17.51
N VAL A 72 -8.81 22.98 16.81
CA VAL A 72 -8.14 23.59 15.65
C VAL A 72 -8.97 23.39 14.38
N SER A 73 -8.87 24.30 13.43
CA SER A 73 -9.47 24.13 12.09
C SER A 73 -8.39 23.70 11.12
N ILE A 74 -8.62 22.58 10.45
CA ILE A 74 -7.73 22.06 9.40
C ILE A 74 -8.50 22.15 8.08
N PRO A 75 -7.96 22.85 7.06
CA PRO A 75 -8.65 23.01 5.79
C PRO A 75 -8.74 21.69 5.01
N ALA A 76 -9.81 21.55 4.23
CA ALA A 76 -10.01 20.41 3.32
C ALA A 76 -9.19 20.60 2.04
N GLU A 77 -7.87 20.40 2.16
CA GLU A 77 -6.90 20.53 1.08
C GLU A 77 -5.73 19.53 1.25
N HIS A 78 -4.90 19.37 0.23
CA HIS A 78 -3.73 18.48 0.26
C HIS A 78 -4.03 17.02 0.65
N GLY A 79 -5.23 16.53 0.28
CA GLY A 79 -5.67 15.17 0.56
C GLY A 79 -6.36 15.01 1.92
N VAL A 80 -6.86 16.08 2.50
CA VAL A 80 -7.84 16.08 3.58
C VAL A 80 -9.19 16.35 2.95
N LEU A 81 -10.17 15.45 3.17
CA LEU A 81 -11.53 15.61 2.63
C LEU A 81 -12.39 16.45 3.57
N GLY A 82 -13.33 17.21 2.98
CA GLY A 82 -14.36 17.94 3.73
C GLY A 82 -15.41 16.98 4.27
N ARG A 83 -15.54 16.90 5.59
CA ARG A 83 -16.49 15.98 6.24
C ARG A 83 -17.95 16.19 5.84
N LEU A 84 -18.33 17.40 5.46
CA LEU A 84 -19.69 17.79 5.13
C LEU A 84 -19.92 17.92 3.62
N GLU A 85 -18.92 17.63 2.81
CA GLU A 85 -19.03 17.62 1.36
C GLU A 85 -19.68 16.31 0.90
N ASP A 86 -20.60 16.42 -0.05
CA ASP A 86 -21.15 15.26 -0.71
C ASP A 86 -20.07 14.58 -1.56
N PRO A 87 -20.03 13.24 -1.60
CA PRO A 87 -19.07 12.54 -2.43
C PRO A 87 -19.29 12.84 -3.91
N GLY A 88 -18.19 13.02 -4.65
CA GLY A 88 -18.24 13.18 -6.09
C GLY A 88 -18.78 11.92 -6.79
N GLU A 89 -19.31 12.08 -8.00
CA GLU A 89 -19.82 10.93 -8.78
C GLU A 89 -18.71 9.90 -9.02
N GLU A 90 -17.46 10.34 -9.21
CA GLU A 90 -16.31 9.48 -9.42
C GLU A 90 -15.97 8.62 -8.18
N GLU A 91 -16.34 9.05 -6.99
CA GLU A 91 -16.13 8.30 -5.74
C GLU A 91 -17.17 7.20 -5.53
N LEU A 92 -18.33 7.31 -6.18
CA LEU A 92 -19.44 6.37 -6.09
C LEU A 92 -19.52 5.39 -7.26
N GLU A 93 -18.82 5.68 -8.36
CA GLU A 93 -18.87 4.91 -9.59
C GLU A 93 -17.89 3.74 -9.56
N ASP A 94 -18.34 2.55 -9.98
CA ASP A 94 -17.45 1.48 -10.42
C ASP A 94 -16.91 1.79 -11.82
N SER A 95 -15.77 2.46 -11.86
CA SER A 95 -15.16 2.92 -13.11
C SER A 95 -14.46 1.79 -13.89
N PHE A 96 -14.33 0.58 -13.34
CA PHE A 96 -13.61 -0.52 -13.98
C PHE A 96 -14.15 -0.81 -15.38
N LEU A 97 -15.46 -0.96 -15.52
CA LEU A 97 -16.10 -1.26 -16.82
C LEU A 97 -15.99 -0.11 -17.82
N ARG A 98 -15.93 1.14 -17.36
CA ARG A 98 -15.74 2.33 -18.20
C ARG A 98 -14.37 2.35 -18.85
N TYR A 99 -13.34 1.97 -18.10
CA TYR A 99 -11.93 2.06 -18.53
C TYR A 99 -11.32 0.70 -18.91
N ALA A 100 -12.00 -0.40 -18.62
CA ALA A 100 -11.61 -1.72 -19.10
C ALA A 100 -11.76 -1.77 -20.62
N GLY A 101 -10.70 -1.49 -21.35
CA GLY A 101 -10.64 -1.69 -22.78
C GLY A 101 -10.82 -3.17 -23.16
N GLN A 102 -10.85 -3.47 -24.48
CA GLN A 102 -10.84 -4.87 -24.92
C GLN A 102 -9.59 -5.56 -24.37
N MET A 103 -9.79 -6.46 -23.41
CA MET A 103 -8.70 -7.29 -22.89
C MET A 103 -8.28 -8.28 -23.98
N HIS A 104 -7.19 -7.99 -24.63
CA HIS A 104 -6.52 -9.00 -25.43
C HIS A 104 -5.89 -10.01 -24.48
N ALA A 105 -6.21 -11.30 -24.67
CA ALA A 105 -5.59 -12.38 -23.92
C ALA A 105 -4.07 -12.17 -23.89
N SER A 106 -3.48 -12.15 -22.71
CA SER A 106 -2.04 -11.92 -22.56
C SER A 106 -1.29 -12.96 -23.37
N ARG A 107 -0.35 -12.52 -24.19
CA ARG A 107 0.60 -13.41 -24.85
C ARG A 107 1.31 -14.23 -23.77
N LYS A 108 1.69 -15.48 -24.09
CA LYS A 108 2.50 -16.32 -23.21
C LYS A 108 3.77 -15.57 -22.82
N GLU A 109 3.74 -14.95 -21.67
CA GLU A 109 4.93 -14.33 -21.10
C GLU A 109 5.84 -15.39 -20.47
N ALA A 110 7.14 -15.16 -20.58
CA ALA A 110 8.08 -16.02 -19.88
C ALA A 110 7.85 -15.96 -18.37
N THR A 111 7.90 -17.10 -17.70
CA THR A 111 7.78 -17.16 -16.24
C THR A 111 8.90 -16.37 -15.58
N ALA A 112 8.54 -15.45 -14.70
CA ALA A 112 9.51 -14.66 -13.95
C ALA A 112 10.33 -15.54 -13.00
N TYR A 113 11.51 -15.04 -12.62
CA TYR A 113 12.32 -15.66 -11.59
C TYR A 113 11.56 -15.64 -10.25
N GLN A 114 11.52 -16.76 -9.58
CA GLN A 114 10.93 -16.88 -8.23
C GLN A 114 12.07 -16.99 -7.22
N LEU A 115 12.08 -16.08 -6.24
CA LEU A 115 12.99 -16.20 -5.10
C LEU A 115 12.64 -17.47 -4.33
N SER A 116 13.65 -18.26 -3.99
CA SER A 116 13.53 -19.41 -3.11
C SER A 116 14.02 -19.07 -1.71
N GLY A 117 13.47 -19.73 -0.70
CA GLY A 117 13.84 -19.53 0.68
C GLY A 117 12.93 -20.33 1.60
N THR A 118 13.13 -20.19 2.90
CA THR A 118 12.24 -20.74 3.92
C THR A 118 11.05 -19.80 4.07
N LEU A 119 9.84 -20.32 3.96
CA LEU A 119 8.62 -19.54 4.18
C LEU A 119 8.48 -19.21 5.67
N GLU A 120 8.05 -18.01 5.95
CA GLU A 120 7.61 -17.64 7.29
C GLU A 120 6.32 -18.40 7.66
N PRO A 121 6.02 -18.58 8.95
CA PRO A 121 4.74 -19.17 9.37
C PRO A 121 3.54 -18.39 8.82
N ASP A 122 2.42 -19.07 8.61
CA ASP A 122 1.19 -18.44 8.16
C ASP A 122 0.77 -17.28 9.08
N GLY A 123 0.44 -16.15 8.46
CA GLY A 123 0.06 -14.93 9.17
C GLY A 123 1.22 -14.12 9.73
N PHE A 124 2.47 -14.52 9.49
CA PHE A 124 3.64 -13.73 9.85
C PHE A 124 4.11 -12.88 8.65
N LEU A 125 4.28 -11.60 8.88
CA LEU A 125 4.86 -10.67 7.92
C LEU A 125 6.21 -10.18 8.42
N ASN A 126 7.27 -10.44 7.68
CA ASN A 126 8.59 -9.89 7.94
C ASN A 126 8.69 -8.50 7.32
N LEU A 127 8.87 -7.48 8.15
CA LEU A 127 8.99 -6.09 7.73
C LEU A 127 10.39 -5.57 7.99
N THR A 128 11.08 -5.18 6.92
CA THR A 128 12.37 -4.50 7.01
C THR A 128 12.18 -3.02 6.67
N THR A 129 12.51 -2.15 7.61
CA THR A 129 12.45 -0.69 7.42
C THR A 129 13.85 -0.14 7.20
N LEU A 130 14.03 0.58 6.10
CA LEU A 130 15.28 1.27 5.77
C LEU A 130 15.03 2.78 5.80
N MET A 131 15.94 3.51 6.42
CA MET A 131 15.96 4.97 6.39
C MET A 131 17.12 5.42 5.50
N ILE A 132 16.81 6.14 4.43
CA ILE A 132 17.79 6.65 3.47
C ILE A 132 17.73 8.18 3.41
N PRO A 133 18.85 8.88 3.20
CA PRO A 133 18.87 10.33 3.09
C PRO A 133 18.13 10.80 1.83
N ALA A 134 17.01 11.51 1.99
CA ALA A 134 16.14 11.91 0.89
C ALA A 134 16.86 12.79 -0.15
N GLU A 135 17.63 13.78 0.30
CA GLU A 135 18.35 14.69 -0.59
C GLU A 135 19.38 13.98 -1.48
N GLN A 136 20.17 13.08 -0.88
CA GLN A 136 21.18 12.31 -1.62
C GLN A 136 20.51 11.36 -2.63
N THR A 137 19.42 10.73 -2.24
CA THR A 137 18.65 9.83 -3.11
C THR A 137 18.06 10.59 -4.29
N ARG A 138 17.48 11.77 -4.07
CA ARG A 138 16.97 12.64 -5.13
C ARG A 138 18.08 13.13 -6.06
N ALA A 139 19.22 13.54 -5.51
CA ALA A 139 20.37 13.95 -6.30
C ALA A 139 20.90 12.82 -7.19
N CYS A 140 20.98 11.60 -6.63
CA CYS A 140 21.38 10.40 -7.36
C CYS A 140 20.40 10.09 -8.51
N ALA A 141 19.09 10.08 -8.25
CA ALA A 141 18.09 9.86 -9.28
C ALA A 141 18.18 10.90 -10.40
N LYS A 142 18.29 12.18 -10.05
CA LYS A 142 18.45 13.28 -11.00
C LYS A 142 19.71 13.16 -11.84
N ALA A 143 20.84 12.74 -11.25
CA ALA A 143 22.10 12.52 -11.98
C ALA A 143 21.98 11.41 -13.04
N HIS A 144 21.07 10.45 -12.84
CA HIS A 144 20.77 9.38 -13.79
C HIS A 144 19.58 9.70 -14.72
N GLY A 145 18.96 10.86 -14.59
CA GLY A 145 17.80 11.25 -15.41
C GLY A 145 16.53 10.43 -15.12
N VAL A 146 16.38 9.89 -13.92
CA VAL A 146 15.27 9.01 -13.53
C VAL A 146 14.57 9.53 -12.27
N SER A 147 13.36 9.05 -12.01
CA SER A 147 12.65 9.27 -10.74
C SER A 147 13.27 8.46 -9.60
N VAL A 148 12.99 8.85 -8.35
CA VAL A 148 13.42 8.07 -7.17
C VAL A 148 12.84 6.66 -7.20
N THR A 149 11.60 6.49 -7.65
CA THR A 149 10.95 5.19 -7.78
C THR A 149 11.69 4.29 -8.78
N GLU A 150 12.05 4.82 -9.95
CA GLU A 150 12.82 4.07 -10.95
C GLU A 150 14.22 3.70 -10.45
N LEU A 151 14.89 4.61 -9.73
CA LEU A 151 16.18 4.32 -9.09
C LEU A 151 16.07 3.16 -8.09
N LEU A 152 15.08 3.18 -7.21
CA LEU A 152 14.88 2.14 -6.21
C LEU A 152 14.46 0.81 -6.85
N ALA A 153 13.57 0.83 -7.85
CA ALA A 153 13.18 -0.35 -8.61
C ALA A 153 14.37 -0.98 -9.33
N ALA A 154 15.23 -0.17 -9.95
CA ALA A 154 16.46 -0.65 -10.59
C ALA A 154 17.44 -1.27 -9.59
N ALA A 155 17.59 -0.68 -8.40
CA ALA A 155 18.43 -1.22 -7.34
C ALA A 155 17.91 -2.57 -6.84
N MET A 156 16.59 -2.70 -6.65
CA MET A 156 15.94 -3.97 -6.26
C MET A 156 16.10 -5.03 -7.35
N THR A 157 15.85 -4.68 -8.61
CA THR A 157 16.04 -5.58 -9.75
C THR A 157 17.49 -6.09 -9.81
N LYS A 158 18.47 -5.21 -9.62
CA LYS A 158 19.89 -5.58 -9.57
C LYS A 158 20.18 -6.57 -8.44
N ALA A 159 19.64 -6.34 -7.23
CA ALA A 159 19.80 -7.25 -6.10
C ALA A 159 19.20 -8.64 -6.39
N ILE A 160 18.00 -8.70 -6.97
CA ILE A 160 17.37 -9.97 -7.37
C ILE A 160 18.21 -10.68 -8.43
N CYS A 161 18.76 -9.96 -9.41
CA CYS A 161 19.66 -10.56 -10.41
C CYS A 161 20.94 -11.14 -9.79
N GLN A 162 21.47 -10.51 -8.75
CA GLN A 162 22.62 -11.04 -8.01
C GLN A 162 22.27 -12.34 -7.28
N ILE A 163 21.15 -12.34 -6.55
CA ILE A 163 20.64 -13.57 -5.88
C ILE A 163 20.41 -14.68 -6.90
N GLN A 164 19.79 -14.39 -8.04
CA GLN A 164 19.60 -15.38 -9.10
C GLN A 164 20.93 -15.93 -9.61
N ALA A 165 21.95 -15.07 -9.76
CA ALA A 165 23.26 -15.49 -10.24
C ALA A 165 23.98 -16.42 -9.25
N GLU A 166 23.75 -16.24 -7.96
CA GLU A 166 24.32 -17.10 -6.89
C GLU A 166 23.57 -18.43 -6.77
N GLN A 167 22.24 -18.39 -6.89
CA GLN A 167 21.38 -19.58 -6.71
C GLN A 167 21.25 -20.45 -7.97
N THR A 168 21.44 -19.89 -9.16
CA THR A 168 21.28 -20.63 -10.42
C THR A 168 22.59 -21.25 -10.85
N PRO A 169 22.66 -22.58 -11.08
CA PRO A 169 23.85 -23.23 -11.62
C PRO A 169 24.29 -22.59 -12.93
N ARG A 170 25.60 -22.48 -13.17
CA ARG A 170 26.18 -21.85 -14.39
C ARG A 170 25.61 -22.36 -15.71
N ARG A 171 25.08 -23.58 -15.73
CA ARG A 171 24.45 -24.23 -16.91
C ARG A 171 22.93 -24.12 -16.91
N GLY A 172 22.32 -23.48 -15.90
CA GLY A 172 20.87 -23.30 -15.81
C GLY A 172 20.38 -22.18 -16.69
N HIS A 173 19.15 -22.32 -17.23
CA HIS A 173 18.49 -21.25 -17.98
C HIS A 173 18.02 -20.17 -16.99
N ARG A 174 18.54 -18.94 -17.13
CA ARG A 174 18.13 -17.81 -16.28
C ARG A 174 16.76 -17.32 -16.71
N ARG A 175 15.84 -17.24 -15.77
CA ARG A 175 14.52 -16.61 -15.98
C ARG A 175 14.63 -15.09 -15.90
N PRO A 176 13.78 -14.35 -16.62
CA PRO A 176 13.78 -12.89 -16.53
C PRO A 176 13.37 -12.44 -15.12
N VAL A 177 14.01 -11.41 -14.61
CA VAL A 177 13.57 -10.65 -13.44
C VAL A 177 12.59 -9.58 -13.96
N LYS A 178 11.35 -9.61 -13.48
CA LYS A 178 10.28 -8.71 -13.90
C LYS A 178 9.80 -7.89 -12.71
#